data_196396f83f594963440262427381832d
#
_entry.id   196396f83f594963440262427381832d
#
_cell.length_a   1.000
_cell.length_b   1.000
_cell.length_c   1.000
_cell.angle_alpha   90.00
_cell.angle_beta   90.00
_cell.angle_gamma   90.00
#
_symmetry.space_group_name_H-M   'P 1'
#
loop_
_entity.id
_entity.type
_entity.pdbx_description
1 polymer ?
#
loop_
_entity_poly.entity_id
_entity_poly.type
_entity_poly.pdbx_seq_one_letter_code
_entity_poly.pdbx_strand_id
1 'polypeptide(L)'
;MIGEIWTYKATKPSDNLEKIRPVLVIGDDGDNGLEFVDINYVIISSSASCGKYDVEINEENAKYIGLKRPSVIKTTKIYTGSRQKLGCKIGDLTDELKKEFMCKYKEYQENIMNKWN
;
A
#
# COMPACT_ATOMS: atom_id res chain seq x y z
N MET A 1 -0.40 1.43 12.68
CA MET A 1 0.37 1.41 11.42
C MET A 1 -0.46 0.89 10.25
N ILE A 2 -1.26 -0.13 10.44
CA ILE A 2 -2.16 -0.64 9.40
C ILE A 2 -3.17 0.43 9.00
N GLY A 3 -3.32 0.68 7.70
CA GLY A 3 -4.19 1.72 7.16
C GLY A 3 -3.51 3.08 7.03
N GLU A 4 -2.25 3.18 7.40
CA GLU A 4 -1.45 4.39 7.27
C GLU A 4 -0.65 4.39 5.98
N ILE A 5 -0.42 5.58 5.46
CA ILE A 5 0.41 5.79 4.27
C ILE A 5 1.73 6.38 4.72
N TRP A 6 2.81 5.72 4.31
CA TRP A 6 4.18 6.08 4.68
C TRP A 6 5.04 6.20 3.43
N THR A 7 6.13 6.94 3.53
CA THR A 7 7.20 6.85 2.53
C THR A 7 7.97 5.56 2.76
N TYR A 8 8.37 4.91 1.68
CA TYR A 8 9.14 3.67 1.73
C TYR A 8 10.31 3.78 0.76
N LYS A 9 11.48 3.39 1.24
CA LYS A 9 12.72 3.45 0.47
C LYS A 9 12.91 2.13 -0.26
N ALA A 10 12.66 2.15 -1.56
CA ALA A 10 12.77 0.96 -2.40
C ALA A 10 13.89 1.12 -3.43
N THR A 11 14.59 0.02 -3.71
CA THR A 11 15.61 -0.03 -4.75
C THR A 11 15.02 -0.73 -5.97
N LYS A 12 15.08 -0.06 -7.14
CA LYS A 12 14.71 -0.70 -8.39
C LYS A 12 15.85 -1.62 -8.85
N PRO A 13 15.55 -2.89 -9.16
CA PRO A 13 16.61 -3.82 -9.61
C PRO A 13 17.29 -3.39 -10.89
N SER A 14 16.62 -2.60 -11.75
CA SER A 14 17.12 -2.23 -13.07
C SER A 14 18.19 -1.14 -13.07
N ASP A 15 18.21 -0.28 -12.03
CA ASP A 15 19.10 0.89 -12.03
C ASP A 15 19.86 1.09 -10.71
N ASN A 16 19.63 0.25 -9.72
CA ASN A 16 20.23 0.33 -8.38
C ASN A 16 19.98 1.68 -7.68
N LEU A 17 19.01 2.45 -8.15
CA LEU A 17 18.66 3.73 -7.54
C LEU A 17 17.58 3.51 -6.49
N GLU A 18 17.83 4.03 -5.30
CA GLU A 18 16.82 4.07 -4.25
C GLU A 18 15.81 5.17 -4.56
N LYS A 19 14.53 4.82 -4.54
CA LYS A 19 13.44 5.79 -4.70
C LYS A 19 12.55 5.74 -3.47
N ILE A 20 12.14 6.93 -3.04
CA ILE A 20 11.18 7.08 -1.95
C ILE A 20 9.79 7.16 -2.58
N ARG A 21 8.91 6.22 -2.20
CA ARG A 21 7.57 6.14 -2.76
C ARG A 21 6.54 6.00 -1.64
N PRO A 22 5.31 6.49 -1.85
CA PRO A 22 4.24 6.26 -0.89
C PRO A 22 3.77 4.81 -0.96
N VAL A 23 3.53 4.22 0.20
CA VAL A 23 2.98 2.87 0.33
C VAL A 23 1.87 2.88 1.37
N LEU A 24 0.90 2.00 1.21
CA LEU A 24 -0.13 1.74 2.20
C LEU A 24 0.28 0.51 3.01
N VAL A 25 0.42 0.66 4.31
CA VAL A 25 0.75 -0.47 5.19
C VAL A 25 -0.53 -1.26 5.44
N ILE A 26 -0.51 -2.55 5.11
CA ILE A 26 -1.69 -3.41 5.20
C ILE A 26 -1.55 -4.53 6.22
N GLY A 27 -0.35 -4.78 6.71
CA GLY A 27 -0.12 -5.80 7.73
C GLY A 27 1.28 -5.71 8.29
N ASP A 28 1.51 -6.43 9.37
CA ASP A 28 2.84 -6.60 9.95
C ASP A 28 2.91 -7.92 10.70
N ASP A 29 4.14 -8.33 11.04
CA ASP A 29 4.39 -9.59 11.75
C ASP A 29 4.44 -9.40 13.26
N GLY A 30 4.04 -8.20 13.76
CA GLY A 30 4.13 -7.86 15.19
C GLY A 30 3.38 -8.83 16.10
N ASP A 31 2.32 -9.44 15.58
CA ASP A 31 1.49 -10.39 16.35
C ASP A 31 2.15 -11.76 16.49
N ASN A 32 3.25 -12.02 15.77
CA ASN A 32 3.97 -13.29 15.82
C ASN A 32 5.03 -13.32 16.93
N GLY A 33 5.15 -12.29 17.74
CA GLY A 33 6.11 -12.21 18.81
C GLY A 33 7.56 -12.06 18.35
N LEU A 34 7.79 -11.70 17.12
CA LEU A 34 9.13 -11.51 16.56
C LEU A 34 9.66 -10.12 16.92
N GLU A 35 10.93 -10.05 17.28
CA GLU A 35 11.59 -8.79 17.63
C GLU A 35 11.79 -7.88 16.43
N PHE A 36 12.12 -8.46 15.29
CA PHE A 36 12.28 -7.74 14.04
C PHE A 36 11.11 -8.06 13.13
N VAL A 37 10.29 -7.07 12.90
CA VAL A 37 9.06 -7.26 12.13
C VAL A 37 9.19 -6.71 10.72
N ASP A 38 8.76 -7.51 9.77
CA ASP A 38 8.51 -7.04 8.43
C ASP A 38 7.10 -6.46 8.34
N ILE A 39 6.88 -5.64 7.36
CA ILE A 39 5.56 -5.10 7.04
C ILE A 39 5.10 -5.66 5.71
N ASN A 40 3.77 -5.74 5.57
CA ASN A 40 3.14 -5.97 4.28
C ASN A 40 2.59 -4.63 3.80
N TYR A 41 2.85 -4.31 2.54
CA TYR A 41 2.41 -3.05 1.99
C TYR A 41 2.01 -3.19 0.53
N VAL A 42 1.18 -2.26 0.06
CA VAL A 42 0.84 -2.12 -1.36
C VAL A 42 1.33 -0.77 -1.85
N ILE A 43 1.67 -0.70 -3.12
CA ILE A 43 2.21 0.51 -3.73
C ILE A 43 1.09 1.49 -4.00
N ILE A 44 1.39 2.78 -3.80
CA ILE A 44 0.55 3.89 -4.22
C ILE A 44 1.28 4.59 -5.37
N SER A 45 0.61 4.72 -6.51
CA SER A 45 1.21 5.30 -7.71
C SER A 45 0.37 6.45 -8.26
N SER A 46 1.03 7.56 -8.58
CA SER A 46 0.38 8.70 -9.21
C SER A 46 0.31 8.60 -10.73
N SER A 47 0.98 7.62 -11.32
CA SER A 47 1.06 7.46 -12.78
C SER A 47 0.43 6.18 -13.30
N ALA A 48 0.01 5.27 -12.42
CA ALA A 48 -0.55 3.98 -12.82
C ALA A 48 -2.03 4.09 -13.19
N SER A 49 -2.46 3.20 -14.09
CA SER A 49 -3.89 3.04 -14.39
C SER A 49 -4.59 2.32 -13.24
N CYS A 50 -5.87 2.63 -13.04
CA CYS A 50 -6.68 1.97 -12.02
C CYS A 50 -7.25 0.67 -12.60
N GLY A 51 -6.79 -0.47 -12.10
CA GLY A 51 -7.25 -1.79 -12.50
C GLY A 51 -8.50 -2.21 -11.73
N LYS A 52 -8.95 -3.43 -12.00
CA LYS A 52 -10.20 -3.97 -11.44
C LYS A 52 -10.25 -3.96 -9.92
N TYR A 53 -9.15 -4.29 -9.27
CA TYR A 53 -9.07 -4.38 -7.82
C TYR A 53 -8.42 -3.16 -7.16
N ASP A 54 -8.01 -2.18 -7.96
CA ASP A 54 -7.33 -1.00 -7.46
C ASP A 54 -8.32 0.01 -6.89
N VAL A 55 -7.81 0.90 -6.06
CA VAL A 55 -8.60 1.95 -5.43
C VAL A 55 -8.06 3.31 -5.86
N GLU A 56 -8.94 4.15 -6.37
CA GLU A 56 -8.58 5.48 -6.81
C GLU A 56 -8.63 6.48 -5.66
N ILE A 57 -7.57 7.26 -5.52
CA ILE A 57 -7.50 8.37 -4.56
C ILE A 57 -7.59 9.66 -5.39
N ASN A 58 -8.76 10.32 -5.36
CA ASN A 58 -8.97 11.54 -6.10
C ASN A 58 -8.21 12.72 -5.50
N GLU A 59 -8.25 13.87 -6.15
CA GLU A 59 -7.52 15.07 -5.72
C GLU A 59 -7.88 15.49 -4.31
N GLU A 60 -9.17 15.51 -3.98
CA GLU A 60 -9.65 15.91 -2.66
C GLU A 60 -9.12 14.99 -1.56
N ASN A 61 -9.24 13.68 -1.77
CA ASN A 61 -8.75 12.69 -0.82
C ASN A 61 -7.23 12.70 -0.71
N ALA A 62 -6.53 12.92 -1.81
CA ALA A 62 -5.07 13.04 -1.81
C ALA A 62 -4.62 14.20 -0.92
N LYS A 63 -5.27 15.35 -1.04
CA LYS A 63 -4.99 16.51 -0.17
C LYS A 63 -5.27 16.23 1.29
N TYR A 64 -6.40 15.59 1.57
CA TYR A 64 -6.77 15.24 2.93
C TYR A 64 -5.74 14.31 3.58
N ILE A 65 -5.28 13.32 2.83
CA ILE A 65 -4.29 12.35 3.31
C ILE A 65 -2.90 12.98 3.45
N GLY A 66 -2.55 13.89 2.55
CA GLY A 66 -1.21 14.50 2.51
C GLY A 66 -0.38 14.06 1.31
N LEU A 67 -1.00 13.44 0.31
CA LEU A 67 -0.36 13.09 -0.95
C LEU A 67 -0.30 14.33 -1.85
N LYS A 68 0.76 14.43 -2.66
CA LYS A 68 0.98 15.59 -3.53
C LYS A 68 0.05 15.64 -4.73
N ARG A 69 -0.51 14.50 -5.13
CA ARG A 69 -1.36 14.41 -6.32
C ARG A 69 -2.29 13.22 -6.25
N PRO A 70 -3.35 13.19 -7.08
CA PRO A 70 -4.21 12.00 -7.19
C PRO A 70 -3.40 10.76 -7.48
N SER A 71 -3.79 9.64 -6.92
CA SER A 71 -3.02 8.41 -6.97
C SER A 71 -3.93 7.21 -7.02
N VAL A 72 -3.34 6.04 -7.25
CA VAL A 72 -4.04 4.76 -7.28
C VAL A 72 -3.37 3.82 -6.29
N ILE A 73 -4.17 3.18 -5.44
CA ILE A 73 -3.69 2.11 -4.57
C ILE A 73 -3.63 0.85 -5.42
N LYS A 74 -2.44 0.32 -5.63
CA LYS A 74 -2.24 -0.90 -6.44
C LYS A 74 -2.46 -2.13 -5.56
N THR A 75 -3.72 -2.43 -5.29
CA THR A 75 -4.15 -3.46 -4.34
C THR A 75 -3.52 -4.83 -4.60
N THR A 76 -3.25 -5.18 -5.85
CA THR A 76 -2.65 -6.47 -6.21
C THR A 76 -1.12 -6.47 -6.13
N LYS A 77 -0.50 -5.32 -5.95
CA LYS A 77 0.95 -5.18 -5.83
C LYS A 77 1.34 -5.24 -4.34
N ILE A 78 1.33 -6.45 -3.80
CA ILE A 78 1.56 -6.71 -2.38
C ILE A 78 3.02 -7.12 -2.20
N TYR A 79 3.69 -6.45 -1.26
CA TYR A 79 5.09 -6.72 -0.95
C TYR A 79 5.27 -6.91 0.53
N THR A 80 6.32 -7.63 0.87
CA THR A 80 6.83 -7.76 2.24
C THR A 80 8.19 -7.09 2.29
N GLY A 81 8.40 -6.24 3.25
CA GLY A 81 9.67 -5.54 3.39
C GLY A 81 9.95 -5.12 4.82
N SER A 82 11.17 -4.64 5.04
CA SER A 82 11.63 -4.26 6.37
C SER A 82 10.94 -2.97 6.85
N ARG A 83 10.45 -3.00 8.09
CA ARG A 83 9.95 -1.80 8.77
C ARG A 83 10.97 -0.67 8.80
N GLN A 84 12.26 -1.00 8.83
CA GLN A 84 13.33 0.00 8.90
C GLN A 84 13.42 0.87 7.65
N LYS A 85 12.85 0.43 6.53
CA LYS A 85 12.81 1.21 5.30
C LYS A 85 11.67 2.21 5.23
N LEU A 86 10.78 2.21 6.21
CA LEU A 86 9.77 3.25 6.35
C LEU A 86 10.44 4.56 6.74
N GLY A 87 10.09 5.63 6.06
CA GLY A 87 10.61 6.97 6.35
C GLY A 87 9.65 7.78 7.20
N CYS A 88 8.80 8.58 6.55
CA CYS A 88 7.87 9.46 7.23
C CYS A 88 6.44 9.00 6.99
N LYS A 89 5.60 9.14 8.01
CA LYS A 89 4.16 8.97 7.85
C LYS A 89 3.62 10.14 7.02
N ILE A 90 2.90 9.83 5.97
CA ILE A 90 2.24 10.83 5.12
C ILE A 90 0.87 11.15 5.70
N GLY A 91 0.10 10.13 6.06
CA GLY A 91 -1.23 10.31 6.61
C GLY A 91 -1.96 9.00 6.81
N ASP A 92 -3.24 9.11 7.10
CA ASP A 92 -4.14 7.97 7.27
C ASP A 92 -5.09 7.89 6.09
N LEU A 93 -5.40 6.67 5.68
CA LEU A 93 -6.45 6.45 4.71
C LEU A 93 -7.79 6.88 5.31
N THR A 94 -8.65 7.52 4.53
CA THR A 94 -9.99 7.89 5.01
C THR A 94 -10.81 6.63 5.27
N ASP A 95 -11.85 6.75 6.12
CA ASP A 95 -12.71 5.59 6.43
C ASP A 95 -13.37 5.02 5.18
N GLU A 96 -13.80 5.87 4.26
CA GLU A 96 -14.40 5.44 3.00
C GLU A 96 -13.41 4.65 2.15
N LEU A 97 -12.17 5.16 2.03
CA LEU A 97 -11.13 4.49 1.26
C LEU A 97 -10.68 3.19 1.93
N LYS A 98 -10.67 3.14 3.27
CA LYS A 98 -10.40 1.90 4.00
C LYS A 98 -11.42 0.82 3.65
N LYS A 99 -12.69 1.16 3.65
CA LYS A 99 -13.77 0.23 3.31
C LYS A 99 -13.65 -0.24 1.86
N GLU A 100 -13.39 0.68 0.96
CA GLU A 100 -13.22 0.36 -0.45
C GLU A 100 -12.01 -0.55 -0.67
N PHE A 101 -10.88 -0.23 -0.04
CA PHE A 101 -9.68 -1.06 -0.13
C PHE A 101 -9.93 -2.46 0.42
N MET A 102 -10.55 -2.58 1.58
CA MET A 102 -10.85 -3.88 2.19
C MET A 102 -11.75 -4.72 1.29
N CYS A 103 -12.74 -4.10 0.66
CA CYS A 103 -13.63 -4.78 -0.27
C CYS A 103 -12.86 -5.30 -1.50
N LYS A 104 -12.05 -4.46 -2.12
CA LYS A 104 -11.25 -4.83 -3.29
C LYS A 104 -10.19 -5.88 -2.96
N TYR A 105 -9.54 -5.73 -1.82
CA TYR A 105 -8.54 -6.67 -1.36
C TYR A 105 -9.14 -8.05 -1.13
N LYS A 106 -10.31 -8.11 -0.49
CA LYS A 106 -11.03 -9.35 -0.25
C LYS A 106 -11.43 -10.02 -1.57
N GLU A 107 -11.99 -9.26 -2.51
CA GLU A 107 -12.35 -9.77 -3.83
C GLU A 107 -11.14 -10.37 -4.55
N TYR A 108 -10.00 -9.69 -4.48
CA TYR A 108 -8.77 -10.18 -5.08
C TYR A 108 -8.32 -11.48 -4.44
N GLN A 109 -8.31 -11.56 -3.11
CA GLN A 109 -7.92 -12.76 -2.37
C GLN A 109 -8.83 -13.94 -2.69
N GLU A 110 -10.13 -13.72 -2.74
CA GLU A 110 -11.10 -14.75 -3.12
C GLU A 110 -10.87 -15.25 -4.55
N ASN A 111 -10.57 -14.35 -5.48
CA ASN A 111 -10.25 -14.72 -6.85
C ASN A 111 -9.02 -15.62 -6.91
N ILE A 112 -7.98 -15.29 -6.15
CA ILE A 112 -6.76 -16.09 -6.07
C ILE A 112 -7.06 -17.47 -5.45
N MET A 113 -7.79 -17.50 -4.34
CA MET A 113 -8.14 -18.75 -3.66
C MET A 113 -8.95 -19.69 -4.57
N ASN A 114 -9.86 -19.13 -5.36
CA ASN A 114 -10.67 -19.92 -6.29
C ASN A 114 -9.83 -20.60 -7.38
N LYS A 115 -8.68 -20.03 -7.70
CA LYS A 115 -7.76 -20.62 -8.70
C LYS A 115 -6.99 -21.83 -8.19
N TRP A 116 -6.98 -22.05 -6.89
CA TRP A 116 -6.30 -23.20 -6.28
C TRP A 116 -7.13 -24.48 -6.34
N ASN A 117 -8.41 -24.39 -6.65
CA ASN A 117 -9.34 -25.54 -6.69
C ASN A 117 -9.39 -26.22 -8.06
#